data_754336d34d51f023741187b9b8da1371
#
_entry.id   754336d34d51f023741187b9b8da1371
#
_cell.length_a   1.000
_cell.length_b   1.000
_cell.length_c   1.000
_cell.angle_alpha   90.00
_cell.angle_beta   90.00
_cell.angle_gamma   90.00
#
_symmetry.space_group_name_H-M   'P 1'
#
loop_
_entity.id
_entity.type
_entity.pdbx_description
1 polymer ?
#
loop_
_entity_poly.entity_id
_entity_poly.type
_entity_poly.pdbx_seq_one_letter_code
_entity_poly.pdbx_strand_id
1 'polypeptide(L)'
;MNDHKSTSGYIFTLGGSAISWSLKKQPTVALSSTKAKYIGGAHTAKEAIWLRLFLSELGQDMSLPTTLHVNNQSAMAITWNPEFHECTKRIDVCYHYIRQVVNDETLSLVYTPTQEQVADVLTKGLAPASHIKFMGAIGIQQLA
;
A
#
# COMPACT_ATOMS: atom_id res chain seq x y z
N MET A 1 23.74 13.09 0.06
CA MET A 1 24.06 11.66 -0.02
C MET A 1 22.82 10.87 -0.36
N ASN A 2 22.85 10.14 -1.44
CA ASN A 2 21.75 9.24 -1.80
C ASN A 2 21.99 7.94 -1.02
N ASP A 3 21.21 7.69 0.03
CA ASP A 3 21.40 6.54 0.91
C ASP A 3 20.71 5.25 0.40
N HIS A 4 20.26 5.27 -0.86
CA HIS A 4 19.62 4.13 -1.56
C HIS A 4 18.45 3.49 -0.81
N LYS A 5 17.86 4.19 0.16
CA LYS A 5 16.69 3.71 0.90
C LYS A 5 15.42 4.08 0.16
N SER A 6 14.53 3.13 0.02
CA SER A 6 13.23 3.33 -0.60
C SER A 6 12.27 4.08 0.32
N THR A 7 11.40 4.89 -0.25
CA THR A 7 10.31 5.54 0.46
C THR A 7 9.02 4.77 0.17
N SER A 8 8.30 4.42 1.21
CA SER A 8 6.99 3.77 1.13
C SER A 8 5.90 4.77 1.52
N GLY A 9 4.81 4.76 0.78
CA GLY A 9 3.65 5.58 1.08
C GLY A 9 2.37 4.81 0.88
N TYR A 10 1.35 5.13 1.68
CA TYR A 10 0.00 4.64 1.49
C TYR A 10 -1.03 5.72 1.79
N ILE A 11 -2.20 5.58 1.21
CA ILE A 11 -3.39 6.39 1.50
C ILE A 11 -4.57 5.45 1.63
N PHE A 12 -5.34 5.58 2.70
CA PHE A 12 -6.64 4.95 2.86
C PHE A 12 -7.74 5.99 2.74
N THR A 13 -8.77 5.65 2.00
CA THR A 13 -9.93 6.51 1.78
C THR A 13 -11.21 5.84 2.28
N LEU A 14 -12.13 6.66 2.78
CA LEU A 14 -13.48 6.25 3.15
C LEU A 14 -14.44 7.37 2.77
N GLY A 15 -15.52 7.04 2.08
CA GLY A 15 -16.51 8.04 1.65
C GLY A 15 -15.94 9.14 0.73
N GLY A 16 -14.93 8.82 -0.08
CA GLY A 16 -14.30 9.75 -1.01
C GLY A 16 -13.23 10.67 -0.40
N SER A 17 -12.89 10.48 0.87
CA SER A 17 -11.87 11.30 1.56
C SER A 17 -10.80 10.43 2.20
N ALA A 18 -9.57 10.96 2.26
CA ALA A 18 -8.48 10.28 2.96
C ALA A 18 -8.72 10.27 4.47
N ILE A 19 -8.58 9.10 5.09
CA ILE A 19 -8.72 8.90 6.54
C ILE A 19 -7.41 8.50 7.21
N SER A 20 -6.48 7.92 6.47
CA SER A 20 -5.13 7.57 6.94
C SER A 20 -4.14 7.65 5.80
N TRP A 21 -2.95 8.13 6.08
CA TRP A 21 -1.85 8.19 5.12
C TRP A 21 -0.51 8.12 5.84
N SER A 22 0.50 7.67 5.13
CA SER A 22 1.88 7.67 5.62
C SER A 22 2.86 7.84 4.47
N LEU A 23 3.93 8.52 4.77
CA LEU A 23 5.13 8.61 3.94
C LEU A 23 6.32 8.31 4.84
N LYS A 24 6.99 7.19 4.60
CA LYS A 24 8.10 6.76 5.44
C LYS A 24 9.26 6.23 4.63
N LYS A 25 10.45 6.73 4.93
CA LYS A 25 11.69 6.16 4.42
C LYS A 25 11.97 4.82 5.11
N GLN A 26 12.26 3.79 4.33
CA GLN A 26 12.52 2.47 4.89
C GLN A 26 13.83 2.48 5.68
N PRO A 27 13.91 1.83 6.84
CA PRO A 27 15.10 1.83 7.68
C PRO A 27 16.27 1.05 7.05
N THR A 28 15.96 0.10 6.17
CA THR A 28 16.94 -0.77 5.51
C THR A 28 16.95 -0.53 4.00
N VAL A 29 18.12 -0.67 3.38
CA VAL A 29 18.25 -0.71 1.93
C VAL A 29 17.72 -2.04 1.43
N ALA A 30 16.73 -2.02 0.55
CA ALA A 30 16.24 -3.22 -0.10
C ALA A 30 17.13 -3.58 -1.32
N LEU A 31 17.43 -4.85 -1.47
CA LEU A 31 18.26 -5.35 -2.58
C LEU A 31 17.58 -5.24 -3.96
N SER A 32 16.27 -4.99 -3.99
CA SER A 32 15.50 -4.76 -5.20
C SER A 32 14.26 -3.92 -4.93
N SER A 33 13.72 -3.28 -5.98
CA SER A 33 12.47 -2.52 -5.91
C SER A 33 11.28 -3.39 -5.48
N THR A 34 11.26 -4.66 -5.89
CA THR A 34 10.22 -5.63 -5.51
C THR A 34 10.26 -5.89 -4.01
N LYS A 35 11.44 -6.10 -3.43
CA LYS A 35 11.61 -6.28 -1.98
C LYS A 35 11.19 -5.05 -1.19
N ALA A 36 11.53 -3.84 -1.66
CA ALA A 36 11.08 -2.59 -1.06
C ALA A 36 9.55 -2.47 -1.04
N LYS A 37 8.89 -2.86 -2.13
CA LYS A 37 7.42 -2.85 -2.23
C LYS A 37 6.76 -3.87 -1.32
N TYR A 38 7.39 -5.02 -1.08
CA TYR A 38 6.92 -5.99 -0.09
C TYR A 38 6.88 -5.43 1.32
N ILE A 39 7.98 -4.82 1.73
CA ILE A 39 8.07 -4.20 3.05
C ILE A 39 6.99 -3.10 3.18
N GLY A 40 6.85 -2.27 2.17
CA GLY A 40 5.79 -1.26 2.11
C GLY A 40 4.39 -1.86 2.15
N GLY A 41 4.15 -2.93 1.38
CA GLY A 41 2.89 -3.67 1.36
C GLY A 41 2.52 -4.27 2.72
N ALA A 42 3.49 -4.84 3.44
CA ALA A 42 3.24 -5.38 4.77
C ALA A 42 2.87 -4.29 5.78
N HIS A 43 3.51 -3.12 5.72
CA HIS A 43 3.12 -1.97 6.54
C HIS A 43 1.71 -1.49 6.21
N THR A 44 1.39 -1.39 4.94
CA THR A 44 0.04 -1.00 4.47
C THR A 44 -1.01 -2.02 4.92
N ALA A 45 -0.71 -3.32 4.82
CA ALA A 45 -1.61 -4.37 5.27
C ALA A 45 -1.89 -4.30 6.78
N LYS A 46 -0.87 -4.05 7.59
CA LYS A 46 -1.03 -3.86 9.05
C LYS A 46 -1.93 -2.67 9.38
N GLU A 47 -1.74 -1.56 8.70
CA GLU A 47 -2.59 -0.38 8.87
C GLU A 47 -4.04 -0.68 8.44
N ALA A 48 -4.23 -1.37 7.33
CA ALA A 48 -5.56 -1.79 6.88
C ALA A 48 -6.28 -2.64 7.92
N ILE A 49 -5.60 -3.61 8.52
CA ILE A 49 -6.16 -4.45 9.57
C ILE A 49 -6.56 -3.62 10.79
N TRP A 50 -5.69 -2.71 11.22
CA TRP A 50 -5.99 -1.81 12.33
C TRP A 50 -7.21 -0.92 12.05
N LEU A 51 -7.29 -0.31 10.86
CA LEU A 51 -8.43 0.51 10.44
C LEU A 51 -9.72 -0.31 10.39
N ARG A 52 -9.67 -1.56 9.89
CA ARG A 52 -10.83 -2.46 9.89
C ARG A 52 -11.35 -2.73 11.28
N LEU A 53 -10.48 -3.04 12.23
CA LEU A 53 -10.85 -3.26 13.63
C LEU A 53 -11.47 -1.99 14.24
N PHE A 54 -10.83 -0.85 14.02
CA PHE A 54 -11.33 0.44 14.53
C PHE A 54 -12.70 0.80 13.96
N LEU A 55 -12.88 0.67 12.65
CA LEU A 55 -14.17 0.95 11.99
C LEU A 55 -15.26 -0.05 12.42
N SER A 56 -14.90 -1.31 12.62
CA SER A 56 -15.83 -2.32 13.16
C SER A 56 -16.32 -1.95 14.56
N GLU A 57 -15.46 -1.46 15.44
CA GLU A 57 -15.83 -0.97 16.76
C GLU A 57 -16.72 0.27 16.69
N LEU A 58 -16.61 1.07 15.64
CA LEU A 58 -17.51 2.20 15.35
C LEU A 58 -18.84 1.77 14.70
N GLY A 59 -19.08 0.48 14.53
CA GLY A 59 -20.30 -0.07 13.96
C GLY A 59 -20.36 -0.13 12.44
N GLN A 60 -19.22 0.05 11.75
CA GLN A 60 -19.16 -0.13 10.29
C GLN A 60 -19.12 -1.61 9.92
N ASP A 61 -19.83 -1.97 8.86
CA ASP A 61 -19.79 -3.32 8.31
C ASP A 61 -18.46 -3.58 7.59
N MET A 62 -17.66 -4.50 8.13
CA MET A 62 -16.36 -4.92 7.57
C MET A 62 -16.41 -6.35 7.00
N SER A 63 -17.58 -6.82 6.56
CA SER A 63 -17.77 -8.16 6.01
C SER A 63 -17.03 -8.36 4.67
N LEU A 64 -16.91 -7.32 3.86
CA LEU A 64 -16.19 -7.38 2.61
C LEU A 64 -14.68 -7.12 2.80
N PRO A 65 -13.81 -7.74 1.97
CA PRO A 65 -12.37 -7.46 1.98
C PRO A 65 -12.06 -5.99 1.69
N THR A 66 -11.02 -5.46 2.32
CA THR A 66 -10.47 -4.15 1.94
C THR A 66 -9.56 -4.31 0.73
N THR A 67 -9.81 -3.56 -0.32
CA THR A 67 -9.00 -3.59 -1.52
C THR A 67 -7.73 -2.76 -1.36
N LEU A 68 -6.58 -3.38 -1.59
CA LEU A 68 -5.29 -2.70 -1.68
C LEU A 68 -4.85 -2.60 -3.14
N HIS A 69 -4.64 -1.38 -3.61
CA HIS A 69 -4.14 -1.11 -4.95
C HIS A 69 -2.62 -1.13 -4.95
N VAL A 70 -2.03 -2.05 -5.69
CA VAL A 70 -0.58 -2.19 -5.83
C VAL A 70 -0.16 -1.98 -7.28
N ASN A 71 0.93 -1.26 -7.51
CA ASN A 71 1.41 -0.92 -8.85
C ASN A 71 2.56 -1.81 -9.35
N ASN A 72 2.84 -2.91 -8.66
CA ASN A 72 3.91 -3.82 -9.01
C ASN A 72 3.38 -5.24 -9.23
N GLN A 73 3.31 -5.68 -10.48
CA GLN A 73 2.85 -7.03 -10.84
C GLN A 73 3.72 -8.13 -10.20
N SER A 74 5.03 -7.89 -10.06
CA SER A 74 5.92 -8.85 -9.41
C SER A 74 5.57 -9.03 -7.94
N ALA A 75 5.23 -7.95 -7.23
CA ALA A 75 4.78 -8.02 -5.85
C ALA A 75 3.46 -8.79 -5.71
N MET A 76 2.52 -8.58 -6.63
CA MET A 76 1.30 -9.40 -6.71
C MET A 76 1.61 -10.86 -7.00
N ALA A 77 2.44 -11.13 -8.00
CA ALA A 77 2.77 -12.51 -8.41
C ALA A 77 3.36 -13.32 -7.25
N ILE A 78 4.21 -12.71 -6.44
CA ILE A 78 4.83 -13.38 -5.31
C ILE A 78 3.81 -13.70 -4.20
N THR A 79 2.78 -12.88 -4.00
CA THR A 79 1.70 -13.20 -3.06
C THR A 79 0.95 -14.48 -3.45
N TRP A 80 0.92 -14.80 -4.73
CA TRP A 80 0.23 -15.98 -5.28
C TRP A 80 1.16 -17.19 -5.51
N ASN A 81 2.50 -16.98 -5.59
CA ASN A 81 3.47 -18.01 -5.95
C ASN A 81 4.46 -18.29 -4.80
N PRO A 82 4.44 -19.51 -4.21
CA PRO A 82 5.31 -19.87 -3.08
C PRO A 82 6.78 -20.12 -3.44
N GLU A 83 7.17 -20.11 -4.71
CA GLU A 83 8.51 -20.54 -5.16
C GLU A 83 9.59 -19.45 -5.12
N PHE A 84 9.26 -18.22 -4.77
CA PHE A 84 10.22 -17.11 -4.68
C PHE A 84 10.91 -17.03 -3.32
N HIS A 85 11.71 -18.02 -2.96
CA HIS A 85 12.24 -18.19 -1.60
C HIS A 85 13.63 -17.63 -1.32
N GLU A 86 14.28 -16.94 -2.24
CA GLU A 86 15.57 -16.28 -1.94
C GLU A 86 15.39 -14.92 -1.24
N CYS A 87 14.79 -14.95 -0.06
CA CYS A 87 14.49 -13.75 0.69
C CYS A 87 15.21 -13.72 2.04
N THR A 88 15.57 -12.52 2.50
CA THR A 88 15.99 -12.32 3.88
C THR A 88 14.83 -12.65 4.82
N LYS A 89 15.13 -13.11 6.05
CA LYS A 89 14.11 -13.47 7.05
C LYS A 89 13.01 -12.42 7.25
N ARG A 90 13.36 -11.13 7.19
CA ARG A 90 12.40 -10.04 7.31
C ARG A 90 11.40 -9.99 6.15
N ILE A 91 11.87 -10.24 4.95
CA ILE A 91 11.03 -10.23 3.75
C ILE A 91 10.13 -11.46 3.74
N ASP A 92 10.65 -12.58 4.20
CA ASP A 92 9.89 -13.82 4.36
C ASP A 92 8.70 -13.62 5.34
N VAL A 93 8.93 -12.97 6.47
CA VAL A 93 7.87 -12.60 7.43
C VAL A 93 6.83 -11.68 6.79
N CYS A 94 7.25 -10.66 6.04
CA CYS A 94 6.34 -9.75 5.33
C CYS A 94 5.51 -10.49 4.28
N TYR A 95 6.13 -11.39 3.54
CA TYR A 95 5.50 -12.23 2.54
C TYR A 95 4.41 -13.12 3.16
N HIS A 96 4.74 -13.87 4.20
CA HIS A 96 3.79 -14.75 4.88
C HIS A 96 2.62 -13.97 5.48
N TYR A 97 2.87 -12.80 6.04
CA TYR A 97 1.83 -11.95 6.59
C TYR A 97 0.84 -11.47 5.52
N ILE A 98 1.34 -10.91 4.40
CA ILE A 98 0.48 -10.46 3.30
C ILE A 98 -0.33 -11.64 2.75
N ARG A 99 0.32 -12.79 2.54
CA ARG A 99 -0.34 -13.97 2.02
C ARG A 99 -1.44 -14.47 2.96
N GLN A 100 -1.19 -14.47 4.25
CA GLN A 100 -2.19 -14.88 5.23
C GLN A 100 -3.43 -13.97 5.17
N VAL A 101 -3.27 -12.66 5.23
CA VAL A 101 -4.42 -11.73 5.23
C VAL A 101 -5.19 -11.73 3.92
N VAL A 102 -4.55 -12.10 2.80
CA VAL A 102 -5.21 -12.28 1.51
C VAL A 102 -5.96 -13.62 1.47
N ASN A 103 -5.35 -14.70 1.95
CA ASN A 103 -6.00 -16.02 2.01
C ASN A 103 -7.19 -16.03 2.98
N ASP A 104 -7.14 -15.25 4.05
CA ASP A 104 -8.24 -15.08 5.01
C ASP A 104 -9.35 -14.16 4.47
N GLU A 105 -9.25 -13.72 3.21
CA GLU A 105 -10.19 -12.79 2.56
C GLU A 105 -10.41 -11.48 3.33
N THR A 106 -9.46 -11.10 4.17
CA THR A 106 -9.51 -9.82 4.91
C THR A 106 -9.07 -8.65 4.02
N LEU A 107 -8.10 -8.90 3.15
CA LEU A 107 -7.61 -7.96 2.15
C LEU A 107 -7.68 -8.59 0.76
N SER A 108 -7.94 -7.76 -0.24
CA SER A 108 -7.89 -8.12 -1.65
C SER A 108 -6.85 -7.26 -2.35
N LEU A 109 -5.94 -7.89 -3.10
CA LEU A 109 -4.92 -7.16 -3.87
C LEU A 109 -5.40 -6.96 -5.31
N VAL A 110 -5.31 -5.73 -5.78
CA VAL A 110 -5.63 -5.34 -7.15
C VAL A 110 -4.45 -4.62 -7.77
N TYR A 111 -4.01 -5.09 -8.95
CA TYR A 111 -2.99 -4.39 -9.71
C TYR A 111 -3.57 -3.08 -10.25
N THR A 112 -2.85 -2.00 -10.00
CA THR A 112 -3.20 -0.67 -10.50
C THR A 112 -2.00 -0.10 -11.26
N PRO A 113 -2.17 0.36 -12.51
CA PRO A 113 -1.10 1.02 -13.26
C PRO A 113 -0.55 2.24 -12.50
N THR A 114 0.74 2.51 -12.69
CA THR A 114 1.41 3.64 -12.00
C THR A 114 0.70 4.98 -12.23
N GLN A 115 0.10 5.20 -13.40
CA GLN A 115 -0.63 6.43 -13.73
C GLN A 115 -1.94 6.60 -12.94
N GLU A 116 -2.44 5.53 -12.34
CA GLU A 116 -3.67 5.51 -11.54
C GLU A 116 -3.42 5.35 -10.04
N GLN A 117 -2.15 5.22 -9.63
CA GLN A 117 -1.77 5.00 -8.25
C GLN A 117 -1.79 6.31 -7.46
N VAL A 118 -2.85 6.51 -6.69
CA VAL A 118 -3.11 7.75 -5.93
C VAL A 118 -2.03 8.01 -4.87
N ALA A 119 -1.49 6.98 -4.23
CA ALA A 119 -0.43 7.11 -3.23
C ALA A 119 0.88 7.72 -3.79
N ASP A 120 1.06 7.75 -5.11
CA ASP A 120 2.22 8.35 -5.74
C ASP A 120 2.30 9.88 -5.50
N VAL A 121 1.19 10.54 -5.17
CA VAL A 121 1.19 11.95 -4.75
C VAL A 121 2.09 12.21 -3.54
N LEU A 122 2.25 11.22 -2.67
CA LEU A 122 3.11 11.32 -1.49
C LEU A 122 4.59 11.03 -1.77
N THR A 123 4.88 10.23 -2.77
CA THR A 123 6.22 9.63 -2.95
C THR A 123 6.98 10.13 -4.16
N LYS A 124 6.29 10.81 -5.09
CA LYS A 124 6.86 11.25 -6.37
C LYS A 124 6.51 12.69 -6.69
N GLY A 125 7.43 13.39 -7.38
CA GLY A 125 7.10 14.64 -8.05
C GLY A 125 6.24 14.37 -9.27
N LEU A 126 4.99 14.77 -9.22
CA LEU A 126 4.01 14.55 -10.29
C LEU A 126 3.86 15.79 -11.18
N ALA A 127 3.51 15.56 -12.45
CA ALA A 127 3.06 16.64 -13.32
C ALA A 127 1.79 17.32 -12.72
N PRO A 128 1.58 18.64 -12.93
CA PRO A 128 0.48 19.38 -12.31
C PRO A 128 -0.90 18.74 -12.52
N ALA A 129 -1.19 18.26 -13.71
CA ALA A 129 -2.46 17.59 -14.02
C ALA A 129 -2.69 16.32 -13.21
N SER A 130 -1.67 15.47 -13.07
CA SER A 130 -1.73 14.26 -12.25
C SER A 130 -1.85 14.58 -10.78
N HIS A 131 -1.14 15.60 -10.30
CA HIS A 131 -1.21 16.06 -8.93
C HIS A 131 -2.64 16.51 -8.58
N ILE A 132 -3.26 17.37 -9.40
CA ILE A 132 -4.64 17.85 -9.20
C ILE A 132 -5.63 16.67 -9.20
N LYS A 133 -5.50 15.74 -10.14
CA LYS A 133 -6.34 14.54 -10.23
C LYS A 133 -6.27 13.73 -8.92
N PHE A 134 -5.09 13.47 -8.42
CA PHE A 134 -4.90 12.66 -7.22
C PHE A 134 -5.32 13.38 -5.93
N MET A 135 -5.12 14.70 -5.86
CA MET A 135 -5.62 15.51 -4.76
C MET A 135 -7.15 15.44 -4.68
N GLY A 136 -7.85 15.54 -5.83
CA GLY A 136 -9.29 15.34 -5.89
C GLY A 136 -9.73 13.94 -5.46
N ALA A 137 -8.97 12.87 -5.82
CA ALA A 137 -9.27 11.49 -5.46
C ALA A 137 -9.16 11.23 -3.94
N ILE A 138 -8.37 12.00 -3.20
CA ILE A 138 -8.26 11.91 -1.74
C ILE A 138 -9.14 12.92 -0.99
N GLY A 139 -10.01 13.61 -1.70
CA GLY A 139 -10.99 14.52 -1.12
C GLY A 139 -10.47 15.93 -0.78
N ILE A 140 -9.30 16.31 -1.28
CA ILE A 140 -8.75 17.67 -1.11
C ILE A 140 -9.26 18.54 -2.25
N GLN A 141 -9.99 19.58 -1.90
CA GLN A 141 -10.52 20.56 -2.85
C GLN A 141 -9.79 21.89 -2.68
N GLN A 142 -9.50 22.54 -3.79
CA GLN A 142 -9.03 23.91 -3.75
C GLN A 142 -10.22 24.82 -3.42
N LEU A 143 -10.12 25.51 -2.30
CA LEU A 143 -11.09 26.56 -1.99
C LEU A 143 -10.91 27.71 -3.00
N ALA A 144 -11.98 28.06 -3.62
CA ALA A 144 -11.99 29.20 -4.56
C ALA A 144 -11.77 30.51 -3.81
#